data_9036fce2a5c7ee96538b3fde72fc0ae4
#
_entry.id   9036fce2a5c7ee96538b3fde72fc0ae4
#
_cell.length_a   1.000
_cell.length_b   1.000
_cell.length_c   1.000
_cell.angle_alpha   90.00
_cell.angle_beta   90.00
_cell.angle_gamma   90.00
#
_symmetry.space_group_name_H-M   'P 1'
#
loop_
_entity.id
_entity.type
_entity.pdbx_description
1 polymer ?
#
loop_
_entity_poly.entity_id
_entity_poly.type
_entity_poly.pdbx_seq_one_letter_code
_entity_poly.pdbx_strand_id
1 'polypeptide(L)'
;MLTLSDGGTVALDWINEEYPPPVVLFLTGLSSGSQVYYMRSLVPLVAQLRCPCVVLNNRGQNGLHLNNFRLVSALSTGDLAEVVAAVRRRFPGSVVVAVGYSMGGMLLSHYLLQTGDASQIDAGLSVSAPFYLPTSYDNLMSWSSNFLINLYLTNCLMTLIRRNVHVMGATDLIDVNQLQRCRTLYDFDNRYTAPVFGFRNAMDFYEYASLNGKLSTVRRPLLYLLAADDAFGSLETLPVAEIERSPWLSAVVTPRGGHLGFVDGWLWPKMPFYGERFAAAYVRGLLALARGPLGPKALHSLVHRSTDSLSPYQPAVEKLTASYTMSRPEDREVATAEKPSRENKRNQDIIRAMVTTHTPPGAVKHSTAAPARTGHGACAAAY
;
A
#
# COMPACT_ATOMS: atom_id res chain seq x y z
N MET A 1 -0.32 -3.14 23.35
CA MET A 1 -1.13 -4.36 23.03
C MET A 1 -2.60 -3.98 23.12
N LEU A 2 -3.41 -4.43 22.16
CA LEU A 2 -4.86 -4.30 22.14
C LEU A 2 -5.45 -5.70 21.94
N THR A 3 -6.31 -6.12 22.88
CA THR A 3 -7.10 -7.35 22.74
C THR A 3 -8.37 -7.01 21.98
N LEU A 4 -8.63 -7.76 20.93
CA LEU A 4 -9.80 -7.62 20.06
C LEU A 4 -10.98 -8.40 20.63
N SER A 5 -12.18 -8.10 20.16
CA SER A 5 -13.43 -8.69 20.63
C SER A 5 -13.51 -10.22 20.47
N ASP A 6 -12.76 -10.78 19.50
CA ASP A 6 -12.66 -12.22 19.27
C ASP A 6 -11.54 -12.92 20.08
N GLY A 7 -10.89 -12.21 21.02
CA GLY A 7 -9.77 -12.68 21.82
C GLY A 7 -8.42 -12.64 21.12
N GLY A 8 -8.35 -12.25 19.84
CA GLY A 8 -7.11 -12.00 19.14
C GLY A 8 -6.37 -10.76 19.68
N THR A 9 -5.10 -10.64 19.37
CA THR A 9 -4.30 -9.49 19.80
C THR A 9 -3.55 -8.83 18.64
N VAL A 10 -3.48 -7.51 18.70
CA VAL A 10 -2.64 -6.67 17.83
C VAL A 10 -1.76 -5.76 18.69
N ALA A 11 -0.67 -5.25 18.15
CA ALA A 11 0.13 -4.26 18.83
C ALA A 11 0.07 -2.91 18.13
N LEU A 12 0.08 -1.86 18.94
CA LEU A 12 0.11 -0.48 18.48
C LEU A 12 1.43 0.14 18.94
N ASP A 13 2.33 0.39 17.99
CA ASP A 13 3.61 1.02 18.27
C ASP A 13 3.45 2.54 18.11
N TRP A 14 3.53 3.24 19.22
CA TRP A 14 3.30 4.67 19.30
C TRP A 14 4.60 5.46 19.26
N ILE A 15 4.53 6.61 18.61
CA ILE A 15 5.58 7.63 18.58
C ILE A 15 4.91 8.98 18.77
N ASN A 16 5.52 9.85 19.56
CA ASN A 16 5.03 11.22 19.78
C ASN A 16 3.64 11.30 20.41
N GLU A 17 3.29 10.38 21.28
CA GLU A 17 1.98 10.38 21.96
C GLU A 17 1.71 11.65 22.78
N GLU A 18 2.75 12.34 23.18
CA GLU A 18 2.70 13.57 23.96
C GLU A 18 2.30 14.80 23.13
N TYR A 19 2.38 14.71 21.81
CA TYR A 19 1.97 15.85 20.97
C TYR A 19 0.45 15.89 20.76
N PRO A 20 -0.09 17.09 20.49
CA PRO A 20 -1.50 17.22 20.18
C PRO A 20 -1.82 16.60 18.81
N PRO A 21 -3.08 16.12 18.60
CA PRO A 21 -3.54 15.62 17.32
C PRO A 21 -3.42 16.69 16.21
N PRO A 22 -3.54 16.33 14.93
CA PRO A 22 -4.10 15.09 14.35
C PRO A 22 -3.24 13.84 14.56
N VAL A 23 -3.86 12.65 14.55
CA VAL A 23 -3.20 11.35 14.68
C VAL A 23 -2.96 10.72 13.30
N VAL A 24 -1.79 10.09 13.12
CA VAL A 24 -1.47 9.34 11.89
C VAL A 24 -1.37 7.85 12.20
N LEU A 25 -2.24 7.05 11.59
CA LEU A 25 -2.29 5.59 11.70
C LEU A 25 -1.64 4.96 10.46
N PHE A 26 -0.66 4.08 10.68
CA PHE A 26 0.01 3.34 9.61
C PHE A 26 -0.41 1.87 9.60
N LEU A 27 -0.77 1.38 8.41
CA LEU A 27 -1.19 0.00 8.15
C LEU A 27 -0.16 -0.66 7.25
N THR A 28 0.40 -1.76 7.70
CA THR A 28 1.48 -2.46 7.02
C THR A 28 0.97 -3.46 5.97
N GLY A 29 1.83 -3.86 5.05
CA GLY A 29 1.55 -4.89 4.06
C GLY A 29 1.49 -6.31 4.67
N LEU A 30 1.31 -7.29 3.79
CA LEU A 30 1.24 -8.70 4.16
C LEU A 30 2.52 -9.14 4.88
N SER A 31 2.38 -9.87 5.97
CA SER A 31 3.47 -10.36 6.81
C SER A 31 4.45 -9.29 7.31
N SER A 32 4.02 -8.03 7.36
CA SER A 32 4.83 -6.89 7.73
C SER A 32 4.40 -6.30 9.07
N GLY A 33 5.33 -5.64 9.76
CA GLY A 33 5.09 -4.91 10.99
C GLY A 33 5.83 -3.56 11.00
N SER A 34 5.91 -2.90 12.14
CA SER A 34 6.56 -1.58 12.29
C SER A 34 8.04 -1.56 11.91
N GLN A 35 8.71 -2.71 11.88
CA GLN A 35 10.15 -2.83 11.63
C GLN A 35 10.53 -2.96 10.16
N VAL A 36 9.56 -3.00 9.24
CA VAL A 36 9.86 -3.05 7.79
C VAL A 36 10.48 -1.74 7.32
N TYR A 37 11.29 -1.82 6.26
CA TYR A 37 12.12 -0.70 5.80
C TYR A 37 11.31 0.57 5.50
N TYR A 38 10.17 0.47 4.81
CA TYR A 38 9.35 1.62 4.45
C TYR A 38 8.70 2.28 5.69
N MET A 39 8.32 1.52 6.72
CA MET A 39 7.85 2.09 7.98
C MET A 39 8.97 2.76 8.75
N ARG A 40 10.14 2.12 8.85
CA ARG A 40 11.33 2.71 9.50
C ARG A 40 11.82 3.98 8.81
N SER A 41 11.53 4.14 7.53
CA SER A 41 11.85 5.34 6.75
C SER A 41 10.76 6.41 6.84
N LEU A 42 9.49 6.04 6.70
CA LEU A 42 8.36 6.98 6.67
C LEU A 42 8.00 7.53 8.05
N VAL A 43 7.87 6.66 9.06
CA VAL A 43 7.35 7.06 10.36
C VAL A 43 8.18 8.18 11.02
N PRO A 44 9.53 8.14 10.99
CA PRO A 44 10.34 9.26 11.48
C PRO A 44 10.14 10.59 10.72
N LEU A 45 9.89 10.53 9.40
CA LEU A 45 9.58 11.73 8.60
C LEU A 45 8.26 12.38 9.04
N VAL A 46 7.24 11.55 9.26
CA VAL A 46 5.94 12.03 9.71
C VAL A 46 6.00 12.49 11.18
N ALA A 47 6.76 11.81 12.02
CA ALA A 47 6.95 12.19 13.42
C ALA A 47 7.58 13.58 13.59
N GLN A 48 8.40 14.04 12.64
CA GLN A 48 8.93 15.42 12.62
C GLN A 48 7.82 16.49 12.53
N LEU A 49 6.61 16.10 12.09
CA LEU A 49 5.45 16.99 12.04
C LEU A 49 4.81 17.23 13.43
N ARG A 50 5.39 16.66 14.49
CA ARG A 50 4.93 16.79 15.88
C ARG A 50 3.45 16.42 16.03
N CYS A 51 3.14 15.18 15.71
CA CYS A 51 1.82 14.59 15.86
C CYS A 51 1.95 13.16 16.37
N PRO A 52 0.95 12.64 17.10
CA PRO A 52 0.91 11.23 17.45
C PRO A 52 0.91 10.37 16.20
N CYS A 53 1.81 9.39 16.14
CA CYS A 53 1.93 8.40 15.10
C CYS A 53 1.74 7.01 15.72
N VAL A 54 0.98 6.15 15.06
CA VAL A 54 0.79 4.77 15.50
C VAL A 54 0.91 3.81 14.33
N VAL A 55 1.72 2.77 14.51
CA VAL A 55 1.85 1.68 13.53
C VAL A 55 1.09 0.47 14.05
N LEU A 56 0.15 -0.03 13.25
CA LEU A 56 -0.55 -1.27 13.54
C LEU A 56 0.32 -2.46 13.17
N ASN A 57 0.71 -3.24 14.17
CA ASN A 57 1.24 -4.58 13.99
C ASN A 57 0.07 -5.57 14.07
N ASN A 58 -0.27 -6.16 12.94
CA ASN A 58 -1.38 -7.09 12.84
C ASN A 58 -1.12 -8.37 13.66
N ARG A 59 -2.13 -9.21 13.77
CA ARG A 59 -2.10 -10.50 14.47
C ARG A 59 -0.88 -11.33 14.07
N GLY A 60 -0.09 -11.76 15.03
CA GLY A 60 1.11 -12.58 14.82
C GLY A 60 2.31 -11.85 14.23
N GLN A 61 2.21 -10.57 13.88
CA GLN A 61 3.31 -9.81 13.29
C GLN A 61 4.26 -9.26 14.36
N ASN A 62 5.47 -8.87 13.92
CA ASN A 62 6.48 -8.25 14.76
C ASN A 62 6.77 -9.01 16.08
N GLY A 63 6.81 -10.34 16.00
CA GLY A 63 7.08 -11.20 17.17
C GLY A 63 5.87 -11.55 18.04
N LEU A 64 4.69 -11.01 17.75
CA LEU A 64 3.48 -11.38 18.46
C LEU A 64 3.12 -12.85 18.27
N HIS A 65 2.65 -13.49 19.33
CA HIS A 65 2.00 -14.79 19.25
C HIS A 65 0.52 -14.62 18.93
N LEU A 66 -0.05 -15.61 18.26
CA LEU A 66 -1.48 -15.66 18.01
C LEU A 66 -2.20 -16.25 19.22
N ASN A 67 -3.30 -15.63 19.62
CA ASN A 67 -4.18 -16.14 20.68
C ASN A 67 -5.33 -17.00 20.10
N ASN A 68 -5.58 -16.89 18.80
CA ASN A 68 -6.53 -17.72 18.07
C ASN A 68 -6.00 -17.99 16.66
N PHE A 69 -6.71 -18.80 15.89
CA PHE A 69 -6.28 -19.23 14.56
C PHE A 69 -6.40 -18.15 13.46
N ARG A 70 -6.99 -16.97 13.75
CA ARG A 70 -7.22 -15.93 12.73
C ARG A 70 -5.99 -15.07 12.50
N LEU A 71 -5.58 -14.98 11.24
CA LEU A 71 -4.61 -13.99 10.74
C LEU A 71 -5.35 -12.81 10.11
N VAL A 72 -4.59 -11.76 9.80
CA VAL A 72 -5.09 -10.61 9.05
C VAL A 72 -5.24 -10.94 7.57
N SER A 73 -6.27 -10.37 6.93
CA SER A 73 -6.42 -10.29 5.48
C SER A 73 -6.86 -8.87 5.08
N ALA A 74 -6.98 -8.62 3.79
CA ALA A 74 -7.53 -7.37 3.28
C ALA A 74 -8.97 -7.10 3.75
N LEU A 75 -9.69 -8.14 4.20
CA LEU A 75 -11.06 -8.06 4.69
C LEU A 75 -11.16 -7.95 6.22
N SER A 76 -10.06 -7.85 6.97
CA SER A 76 -10.06 -7.76 8.44
C SER A 76 -10.44 -6.35 8.93
N THR A 77 -11.49 -5.78 8.36
CA THR A 77 -11.96 -4.42 8.65
C THR A 77 -12.49 -4.29 10.07
N GLY A 78 -12.97 -5.39 10.69
CA GLY A 78 -13.35 -5.43 12.11
C GLY A 78 -12.17 -5.13 13.02
N ASP A 79 -11.00 -5.75 12.78
CA ASP A 79 -9.78 -5.49 13.54
C ASP A 79 -9.39 -4.00 13.42
N LEU A 80 -9.44 -3.46 12.20
CA LEU A 80 -9.14 -2.04 11.97
C LEU A 80 -10.16 -1.13 12.67
N ALA A 81 -11.44 -1.47 12.68
CA ALA A 81 -12.47 -0.70 13.38
C ALA A 81 -12.19 -0.62 14.88
N GLU A 82 -11.81 -1.73 15.52
CA GLU A 82 -11.46 -1.76 16.95
C GLU A 82 -10.19 -0.94 17.24
N VAL A 83 -9.19 -1.00 16.35
CA VAL A 83 -7.97 -0.20 16.43
C VAL A 83 -8.30 1.29 16.31
N VAL A 84 -9.09 1.69 15.33
CA VAL A 84 -9.50 3.10 15.14
C VAL A 84 -10.31 3.59 16.35
N ALA A 85 -11.20 2.76 16.87
CA ALA A 85 -11.94 3.08 18.10
C ALA A 85 -11.00 3.25 19.31
N ALA A 86 -9.95 2.45 19.42
CA ALA A 86 -8.93 2.62 20.47
C ALA A 86 -8.15 3.92 20.31
N VAL A 87 -7.77 4.29 19.07
CA VAL A 87 -7.13 5.57 18.74
C VAL A 87 -8.04 6.73 19.11
N ARG A 88 -9.32 6.66 18.75
CA ARG A 88 -10.32 7.70 19.07
C ARG A 88 -10.59 7.84 20.56
N ARG A 89 -10.58 6.74 21.32
CA ARG A 89 -10.70 6.81 22.79
C ARG A 89 -9.49 7.52 23.42
N ARG A 90 -8.28 7.29 22.87
CA ARG A 90 -7.05 7.92 23.36
C ARG A 90 -6.98 9.41 22.99
N PHE A 91 -7.48 9.79 21.82
CA PHE A 91 -7.50 11.15 21.29
C PHE A 91 -8.92 11.56 20.88
N PRO A 92 -9.82 11.86 21.83
CA PRO A 92 -11.21 12.20 21.54
C PRO A 92 -11.33 13.42 20.63
N GLY A 93 -12.22 13.36 19.65
CA GLY A 93 -12.48 14.47 18.71
C GLY A 93 -11.35 14.81 17.74
N SER A 94 -10.25 14.05 17.74
CA SER A 94 -9.11 14.29 16.86
C SER A 94 -9.39 13.90 15.42
N VAL A 95 -8.69 14.52 14.46
CA VAL A 95 -8.58 14.01 13.09
C VAL A 95 -7.67 12.79 13.08
N VAL A 96 -8.08 11.72 12.38
CA VAL A 96 -7.28 10.53 12.14
C VAL A 96 -7.02 10.40 10.64
N VAL A 97 -5.75 10.46 10.27
CA VAL A 97 -5.27 10.19 8.91
C VAL A 97 -4.67 8.79 8.88
N ALA A 98 -5.01 7.98 7.89
CA ALA A 98 -4.44 6.64 7.74
C ALA A 98 -3.57 6.52 6.49
N VAL A 99 -2.44 5.80 6.62
CA VAL A 99 -1.55 5.46 5.50
C VAL A 99 -1.40 3.95 5.45
N GLY A 100 -1.87 3.32 4.37
CA GLY A 100 -1.83 1.87 4.18
C GLY A 100 -0.93 1.48 3.01
N TYR A 101 -0.13 0.44 3.20
CA TYR A 101 0.76 -0.11 2.18
C TYR A 101 0.29 -1.49 1.73
N SER A 102 0.20 -1.73 0.40
CA SER A 102 -0.15 -3.03 -0.17
C SER A 102 -1.46 -3.58 0.45
N MET A 103 -1.43 -4.72 1.12
CA MET A 103 -2.58 -5.27 1.87
C MET A 103 -3.14 -4.25 2.90
N GLY A 104 -2.30 -3.45 3.56
CA GLY A 104 -2.74 -2.38 4.45
C GLY A 104 -3.51 -1.28 3.73
N GLY A 105 -3.15 -0.99 2.47
CA GLY A 105 -3.88 -0.09 1.59
C GLY A 105 -5.25 -0.65 1.15
N MET A 106 -5.31 -1.96 0.87
CA MET A 106 -6.59 -2.65 0.62
C MET A 106 -7.48 -2.63 1.86
N LEU A 107 -6.93 -2.97 3.02
CA LEU A 107 -7.64 -2.97 4.30
C LEU A 107 -8.24 -1.58 4.61
N LEU A 108 -7.46 -0.51 4.40
CA LEU A 108 -7.91 0.87 4.52
C LEU A 108 -9.08 1.15 3.55
N SER A 109 -8.92 0.77 2.28
CA SER A 109 -9.95 0.95 1.26
C SER A 109 -11.24 0.23 1.62
N HIS A 110 -11.16 -1.03 2.04
CA HIS A 110 -12.32 -1.81 2.49
C HIS A 110 -12.99 -1.20 3.73
N TYR A 111 -12.22 -0.71 4.69
CA TYR A 111 -12.77 -0.03 5.85
C TYR A 111 -13.56 1.23 5.45
N LEU A 112 -12.99 2.08 4.59
CA LEU A 112 -13.65 3.30 4.10
C LEU A 112 -14.88 2.99 3.25
N LEU A 113 -14.83 1.93 2.44
CA LEU A 113 -15.93 1.38 1.67
C LEU A 113 -17.13 0.99 2.54
N GLN A 114 -16.86 0.25 3.62
CA GLN A 114 -17.89 -0.30 4.51
C GLN A 114 -18.47 0.77 5.45
N THR A 115 -17.66 1.73 5.85
CA THR A 115 -18.08 2.73 6.83
C THR A 115 -18.66 4.01 6.21
N GLY A 116 -18.31 4.33 4.96
CA GLY A 116 -18.82 5.50 4.25
C GLY A 116 -18.78 6.79 5.11
N ASP A 117 -19.94 7.42 5.30
CA ASP A 117 -20.07 8.62 6.13
C ASP A 117 -19.83 8.38 7.63
N ALA A 118 -19.98 7.15 8.11
CA ALA A 118 -19.72 6.78 9.49
C ALA A 118 -18.23 6.52 9.79
N SER A 119 -17.36 6.65 8.79
CA SER A 119 -15.93 6.41 8.96
C SER A 119 -15.32 7.29 10.06
N GLN A 120 -14.57 6.65 10.93
CA GLN A 120 -13.77 7.31 11.97
C GLN A 120 -12.32 7.62 11.50
N ILE A 121 -11.98 7.29 10.26
CA ILE A 121 -10.79 7.78 9.55
C ILE A 121 -11.23 8.94 8.67
N ASP A 122 -10.58 10.09 8.80
CA ASP A 122 -11.00 11.33 8.14
C ASP A 122 -10.38 11.51 6.75
N ALA A 123 -9.20 10.93 6.52
CA ALA A 123 -8.55 10.92 5.21
C ALA A 123 -7.54 9.75 5.13
N GLY A 124 -7.23 9.30 3.92
CA GLY A 124 -6.33 8.20 3.69
C GLY A 124 -5.35 8.37 2.54
N LEU A 125 -4.23 7.63 2.63
CA LEU A 125 -3.30 7.34 1.54
C LEU A 125 -3.15 5.82 1.45
N SER A 126 -3.38 5.28 0.27
CA SER A 126 -3.18 3.87 -0.06
C SER A 126 -2.02 3.76 -1.05
N VAL A 127 -0.95 3.09 -0.65
CA VAL A 127 0.26 2.92 -1.47
C VAL A 127 0.29 1.50 -2.01
N SER A 128 0.34 1.35 -3.32
CA SER A 128 0.47 0.07 -4.03
C SER A 128 -0.59 -0.97 -3.63
N ALA A 129 -1.81 -0.57 -3.33
CA ALA A 129 -2.90 -1.51 -3.11
C ALA A 129 -3.34 -2.13 -4.44
N PRO A 130 -3.34 -3.47 -4.56
CA PRO A 130 -3.92 -4.13 -5.74
C PRO A 130 -5.43 -3.88 -5.82
N PHE A 131 -5.94 -3.59 -7.02
CA PHE A 131 -7.37 -3.39 -7.21
C PHE A 131 -8.10 -4.67 -7.58
N TYR A 132 -7.45 -5.59 -8.30
CA TYR A 132 -8.03 -6.85 -8.75
C TYR A 132 -7.08 -8.02 -8.50
N LEU A 133 -7.35 -8.78 -7.45
CA LEU A 133 -6.47 -9.84 -6.96
C LEU A 133 -6.29 -11.03 -7.91
N PRO A 134 -7.28 -11.44 -8.73
CA PRO A 134 -7.03 -12.49 -9.71
C PRO A 134 -5.88 -12.16 -10.67
N THR A 135 -5.82 -10.94 -11.22
CA THR A 135 -4.69 -10.51 -12.06
C THR A 135 -3.38 -10.45 -11.28
N SER A 136 -3.43 -10.00 -10.02
CA SER A 136 -2.25 -10.00 -9.13
C SER A 136 -1.72 -11.43 -8.92
N TYR A 137 -2.62 -12.40 -8.77
CA TYR A 137 -2.25 -13.81 -8.67
C TYR A 137 -1.59 -14.31 -9.96
N ASP A 138 -2.18 -14.05 -11.12
CA ASP A 138 -1.61 -14.46 -12.42
C ASP A 138 -0.20 -13.89 -12.61
N ASN A 139 -0.02 -12.61 -12.28
CA ASN A 139 1.28 -11.95 -12.33
C ASN A 139 2.31 -12.62 -11.39
N LEU A 140 1.90 -12.99 -10.18
CA LEU A 140 2.79 -13.67 -9.21
C LEU A 140 3.12 -15.11 -9.59
N MET A 141 2.27 -15.77 -10.39
CA MET A 141 2.51 -17.12 -10.89
C MET A 141 3.32 -17.15 -12.18
N SER A 142 3.50 -16.01 -12.84
CA SER A 142 4.32 -15.92 -14.05
C SER A 142 5.78 -16.29 -13.75
N TRP A 143 6.44 -17.04 -14.69
CA TRP A 143 7.86 -17.38 -14.61
C TRP A 143 8.72 -16.13 -14.78
N SER A 144 8.99 -15.46 -13.67
CA SER A 144 9.78 -14.24 -13.61
C SER A 144 10.28 -14.04 -12.18
N SER A 145 10.92 -12.90 -11.92
CA SER A 145 11.22 -12.44 -10.54
C SER A 145 9.99 -12.47 -9.63
N ASN A 146 8.78 -12.33 -10.18
CA ASN A 146 7.53 -12.35 -9.44
C ASN A 146 7.26 -13.68 -8.75
N PHE A 147 7.64 -14.79 -9.37
CA PHE A 147 7.54 -16.12 -8.73
C PHE A 147 8.41 -16.22 -7.47
N LEU A 148 9.58 -15.59 -7.47
CA LEU A 148 10.43 -15.52 -6.28
C LEU A 148 9.77 -14.71 -5.16
N ILE A 149 9.05 -13.66 -5.51
CA ILE A 149 8.26 -12.86 -4.56
C ILE A 149 7.14 -13.73 -3.95
N ASN A 150 6.42 -14.49 -4.79
CA ASN A 150 5.41 -15.44 -4.34
C ASN A 150 5.97 -16.43 -3.30
N LEU A 151 7.12 -17.07 -3.62
CA LEU A 151 7.79 -18.00 -2.72
C LEU A 151 8.21 -17.33 -1.40
N TYR A 152 8.74 -16.12 -1.48
CA TYR A 152 9.16 -15.36 -0.30
C TYR A 152 7.99 -15.05 0.63
N LEU A 153 6.89 -14.48 0.09
CA LEU A 153 5.69 -14.13 0.86
C LEU A 153 5.05 -15.38 1.47
N THR A 154 4.97 -16.46 0.69
CA THR A 154 4.49 -17.74 1.20
C THR A 154 5.35 -18.24 2.37
N ASN A 155 6.67 -18.16 2.24
CA ASN A 155 7.57 -18.57 3.32
C ASN A 155 7.41 -17.70 4.59
N CYS A 156 7.18 -16.40 4.46
CA CYS A 156 6.87 -15.51 5.58
C CYS A 156 5.59 -15.96 6.30
N LEU A 157 4.51 -16.23 5.57
CA LEU A 157 3.25 -16.74 6.12
C LEU A 157 3.45 -18.11 6.77
N MET A 158 4.17 -19.03 6.11
CA MET A 158 4.44 -20.35 6.65
C MET A 158 5.31 -20.30 7.92
N THR A 159 6.21 -19.34 8.03
CA THR A 159 7.00 -19.11 9.25
C THR A 159 6.08 -18.66 10.40
N LEU A 160 5.12 -17.77 10.11
CA LEU A 160 4.12 -17.36 11.09
C LEU A 160 3.25 -18.54 11.54
N ILE A 161 2.76 -19.36 10.60
CA ILE A 161 2.00 -20.58 10.92
C ILE A 161 2.80 -21.55 11.79
N ARG A 162 4.05 -21.85 11.43
CA ARG A 162 4.91 -22.78 12.20
C ARG A 162 5.14 -22.33 13.64
N ARG A 163 5.28 -21.02 13.86
CA ARG A 163 5.42 -20.44 15.21
C ARG A 163 4.15 -20.54 16.05
N ASN A 164 2.99 -20.68 15.40
CA ASN A 164 1.67 -20.67 16.05
C ASN A 164 0.85 -21.94 15.73
N VAL A 165 1.52 -23.04 15.40
CA VAL A 165 0.85 -24.28 14.97
C VAL A 165 -0.16 -24.79 16.00
N HIS A 166 0.09 -24.53 17.29
CA HIS A 166 -0.78 -24.96 18.39
C HIS A 166 -2.18 -24.33 18.36
N VAL A 167 -2.31 -23.09 17.87
CA VAL A 167 -3.63 -22.45 17.73
C VAL A 167 -4.28 -22.76 16.38
N MET A 168 -3.50 -23.17 15.36
CA MET A 168 -4.05 -23.53 14.05
C MET A 168 -4.89 -24.81 14.11
N GLY A 169 -4.55 -25.74 14.97
CA GLY A 169 -5.33 -26.99 15.20
C GLY A 169 -6.57 -26.83 16.10
N ALA A 170 -6.86 -25.62 16.57
CA ALA A 170 -8.01 -25.37 17.42
C ALA A 170 -9.34 -25.21 16.65
N THR A 171 -9.35 -25.49 15.34
CA THR A 171 -10.53 -25.38 14.48
C THR A 171 -10.53 -26.45 13.40
N ASP A 172 -11.71 -26.96 13.05
CA ASP A 172 -11.90 -27.89 11.93
C ASP A 172 -11.83 -27.21 10.55
N LEU A 173 -11.74 -25.88 10.51
CA LEU A 173 -11.63 -25.12 9.24
C LEU A 173 -10.26 -25.28 8.60
N ILE A 174 -9.24 -25.73 9.33
CA ILE A 174 -7.85 -25.77 8.90
C ILE A 174 -7.29 -27.20 9.03
N ASP A 175 -6.99 -27.82 7.89
CA ASP A 175 -6.12 -28.99 7.89
C ASP A 175 -4.65 -28.55 8.01
N VAL A 176 -4.09 -28.63 9.22
CA VAL A 176 -2.71 -28.19 9.52
C VAL A 176 -1.68 -28.95 8.68
N ASN A 177 -1.91 -30.23 8.37
CA ASN A 177 -0.98 -31.03 7.56
C ASN A 177 -0.96 -30.55 6.11
N GLN A 178 -2.11 -30.21 5.54
CA GLN A 178 -2.19 -29.65 4.20
C GLN A 178 -1.65 -28.22 4.18
N LEU A 179 -1.95 -27.40 5.20
CA LEU A 179 -1.45 -26.04 5.33
C LEU A 179 0.09 -26.01 5.34
N GLN A 180 0.75 -26.91 6.06
CA GLN A 180 2.20 -26.98 6.13
C GLN A 180 2.87 -27.33 4.80
N ARG A 181 2.13 -27.80 3.80
CA ARG A 181 2.62 -28.15 2.46
C ARG A 181 2.48 -27.02 1.45
N CYS A 182 1.97 -25.85 1.84
CA CYS A 182 1.84 -24.70 0.96
C CYS A 182 3.20 -24.23 0.43
N ARG A 183 3.26 -23.98 -0.87
CA ARG A 183 4.45 -23.48 -1.56
C ARG A 183 4.19 -22.15 -2.27
N THR A 184 2.94 -21.79 -2.50
CA THR A 184 2.51 -20.56 -3.14
C THR A 184 1.49 -19.82 -2.29
N LEU A 185 1.32 -18.52 -2.52
CA LEU A 185 0.25 -17.75 -1.88
C LEU A 185 -1.12 -18.33 -2.19
N TYR A 186 -1.32 -18.84 -3.41
CA TYR A 186 -2.58 -19.51 -3.76
C TYR A 186 -2.83 -20.75 -2.93
N ASP A 187 -1.82 -21.61 -2.73
CA ASP A 187 -1.94 -22.78 -1.85
C ASP A 187 -2.35 -22.35 -0.46
N PHE A 188 -1.71 -21.29 0.06
CA PHE A 188 -1.98 -20.76 1.37
C PHE A 188 -3.41 -20.19 1.46
N ASP A 189 -3.78 -19.34 0.51
CA ASP A 189 -5.10 -18.72 0.53
C ASP A 189 -6.22 -19.75 0.31
N ASN A 190 -5.97 -20.79 -0.47
CA ASN A 190 -6.94 -21.86 -0.69
C ASN A 190 -7.12 -22.77 0.53
N ARG A 191 -6.06 -22.98 1.33
CA ARG A 191 -6.07 -23.91 2.49
C ARG A 191 -6.27 -23.21 3.83
N TYR A 192 -6.07 -21.90 3.86
CA TYR A 192 -6.17 -21.11 5.09
C TYR A 192 -7.12 -19.92 4.93
N THR A 193 -6.79 -18.94 4.07
CA THR A 193 -7.52 -17.67 4.01
C THR A 193 -8.97 -17.89 3.60
N ALA A 194 -9.21 -18.65 2.53
CA ALA A 194 -10.57 -18.90 2.04
C ALA A 194 -11.45 -19.56 3.10
N PRO A 195 -11.10 -20.72 3.67
CA PRO A 195 -11.98 -21.37 4.67
C PRO A 195 -12.14 -20.54 5.94
N VAL A 196 -11.10 -19.85 6.43
CA VAL A 196 -11.17 -19.01 7.64
C VAL A 196 -12.07 -17.80 7.45
N PHE A 197 -12.15 -17.24 6.24
CA PHE A 197 -13.01 -16.10 5.93
C PHE A 197 -14.33 -16.49 5.25
N GLY A 198 -14.65 -17.82 5.18
CA GLY A 198 -15.95 -18.32 4.73
C GLY A 198 -16.10 -18.41 3.21
N PHE A 199 -15.02 -18.49 2.47
CA PHE A 199 -15.01 -18.67 1.01
C PHE A 199 -14.75 -20.14 0.64
N ARG A 200 -15.28 -20.57 -0.52
CA ARG A 200 -15.10 -21.94 -1.02
C ARG A 200 -13.66 -22.25 -1.44
N ASN A 201 -12.98 -21.26 -1.98
CA ASN A 201 -11.61 -21.36 -2.50
C ASN A 201 -10.94 -19.98 -2.58
N ALA A 202 -9.64 -19.95 -2.88
CA ALA A 202 -8.86 -18.73 -2.99
C ALA A 202 -9.40 -17.77 -4.07
N MET A 203 -9.89 -18.27 -5.20
CA MET A 203 -10.38 -17.41 -6.27
C MET A 203 -11.65 -16.66 -5.86
N ASP A 204 -12.61 -17.33 -5.17
CA ASP A 204 -13.78 -16.67 -4.61
C ASP A 204 -13.38 -15.57 -3.60
N PHE A 205 -12.36 -15.83 -2.78
CA PHE A 205 -11.81 -14.83 -1.88
C PHE A 205 -11.18 -13.66 -2.64
N TYR A 206 -10.40 -13.92 -3.70
CA TYR A 206 -9.75 -12.87 -4.50
C TYR A 206 -10.76 -11.97 -5.20
N GLU A 207 -11.78 -12.55 -5.83
CA GLU A 207 -12.87 -11.79 -6.46
C GLU A 207 -13.59 -10.91 -5.43
N TYR A 208 -13.92 -11.47 -4.27
CA TYR A 208 -14.60 -10.73 -3.22
C TYR A 208 -13.71 -9.66 -2.58
N ALA A 209 -12.42 -9.93 -2.37
CA ALA A 209 -11.49 -8.99 -1.77
C ALA A 209 -10.97 -7.91 -2.75
N SER A 210 -11.24 -8.05 -4.05
CA SER A 210 -10.93 -7.03 -5.05
C SER A 210 -11.73 -5.75 -4.82
N LEU A 211 -11.13 -4.60 -5.15
CA LEU A 211 -11.70 -3.27 -4.92
C LEU A 211 -12.53 -2.76 -6.11
N ASN A 212 -12.28 -3.28 -7.32
CA ASN A 212 -12.96 -2.88 -8.54
C ASN A 212 -14.48 -3.03 -8.41
N GLY A 213 -15.22 -2.04 -8.89
CA GLY A 213 -16.69 -2.02 -8.85
C GLY A 213 -17.30 -1.66 -7.49
N LYS A 214 -16.46 -1.36 -6.47
CA LYS A 214 -16.93 -1.16 -5.08
C LYS A 214 -16.64 0.22 -4.51
N LEU A 215 -15.78 1.02 -5.13
CA LEU A 215 -15.27 2.27 -4.56
C LEU A 215 -16.30 3.40 -4.46
N SER A 216 -17.48 3.23 -5.03
CA SER A 216 -18.55 4.25 -5.07
C SER A 216 -19.11 4.66 -3.70
N THR A 217 -18.90 3.84 -2.66
CA THR A 217 -19.40 4.11 -1.30
C THR A 217 -18.40 4.85 -0.42
N VAL A 218 -17.17 5.04 -0.86
CA VAL A 218 -16.16 5.83 -0.13
C VAL A 218 -16.63 7.27 0.03
N ARG A 219 -16.57 7.79 1.26
CA ARG A 219 -17.02 9.13 1.67
C ARG A 219 -15.95 9.90 2.45
N ARG A 220 -14.69 9.53 2.28
CA ARG A 220 -13.53 10.22 2.87
C ARG A 220 -12.46 10.38 1.80
N PRO A 221 -11.70 11.49 1.81
CA PRO A 221 -10.59 11.67 0.88
C PRO A 221 -9.62 10.49 0.95
N LEU A 222 -9.43 9.80 -0.15
CA LEU A 222 -8.51 8.69 -0.29
C LEU A 222 -7.67 8.87 -1.55
N LEU A 223 -6.37 9.02 -1.35
CA LEU A 223 -5.39 9.09 -2.44
C LEU A 223 -4.73 7.72 -2.62
N TYR A 224 -4.65 7.26 -3.86
CA TYR A 224 -3.85 6.09 -4.25
C TYR A 224 -2.52 6.56 -4.84
N LEU A 225 -1.41 6.02 -4.35
CA LEU A 225 -0.09 6.12 -4.97
C LEU A 225 0.28 4.76 -5.56
N LEU A 226 0.53 4.71 -6.86
CA LEU A 226 0.75 3.50 -7.63
C LEU A 226 1.97 3.64 -8.52
N ALA A 227 2.54 2.52 -8.95
CA ALA A 227 3.56 2.48 -9.97
C ALA A 227 3.09 1.64 -11.17
N ALA A 228 3.38 2.10 -12.39
CA ALA A 228 2.97 1.40 -13.60
C ALA A 228 3.69 0.06 -13.79
N ASP A 229 4.86 -0.10 -13.17
CA ASP A 229 5.68 -1.31 -13.18
C ASP A 229 5.48 -2.21 -11.94
N ASP A 230 4.37 -2.01 -11.21
CA ASP A 230 4.06 -2.84 -10.04
C ASP A 230 3.68 -4.27 -10.46
N ALA A 231 4.40 -5.24 -9.92
CA ALA A 231 4.17 -6.65 -10.21
C ALA A 231 2.85 -7.22 -9.62
N PHE A 232 2.34 -6.58 -8.56
CA PHE A 232 1.09 -6.97 -7.90
C PHE A 232 -0.12 -6.20 -8.44
N GLY A 233 0.03 -4.89 -8.57
CA GLY A 233 -1.03 -3.97 -8.96
C GLY A 233 -0.93 -3.62 -10.44
N SER A 234 -1.32 -4.51 -11.36
CA SER A 234 -1.34 -4.19 -12.78
C SER A 234 -2.13 -2.91 -13.05
N LEU A 235 -1.52 -1.97 -13.79
CA LEU A 235 -2.14 -0.68 -14.11
C LEU A 235 -3.48 -0.82 -14.85
N GLU A 236 -3.63 -1.87 -15.65
CA GLU A 236 -4.88 -2.20 -16.36
C GLU A 236 -6.05 -2.53 -15.42
N THR A 237 -5.76 -2.88 -14.16
CA THR A 237 -6.80 -3.14 -13.15
C THR A 237 -7.24 -1.88 -12.40
N LEU A 238 -6.60 -0.73 -12.66
CA LEU A 238 -6.96 0.54 -12.03
C LEU A 238 -8.38 0.96 -12.43
N PRO A 239 -9.31 1.14 -11.48
CA PRO A 239 -10.69 1.49 -11.77
C PRO A 239 -10.83 3.00 -12.07
N VAL A 240 -10.24 3.47 -13.16
CA VAL A 240 -10.16 4.89 -13.54
C VAL A 240 -11.53 5.54 -13.52
N ALA A 241 -12.52 4.89 -14.15
CA ALA A 241 -13.88 5.44 -14.23
C ALA A 241 -14.59 5.57 -12.87
N GLU A 242 -14.25 4.73 -11.88
CA GLU A 242 -14.78 4.88 -10.53
C GLU A 242 -14.10 6.04 -9.80
N ILE A 243 -12.77 6.16 -9.95
CA ILE A 243 -11.98 7.23 -9.36
C ILE A 243 -12.41 8.59 -9.91
N GLU A 244 -12.55 8.73 -11.22
CA GLU A 244 -12.98 9.98 -11.87
C GLU A 244 -14.39 10.41 -11.47
N ARG A 245 -15.32 9.47 -11.27
CA ARG A 245 -16.69 9.80 -10.83
C ARG A 245 -16.81 10.12 -9.35
N SER A 246 -15.81 9.76 -8.56
CA SER A 246 -15.86 9.95 -7.12
C SER A 246 -15.15 11.23 -6.72
N PRO A 247 -15.84 12.17 -6.06
CA PRO A 247 -15.17 13.36 -5.54
C PRO A 247 -14.24 13.07 -4.36
N TRP A 248 -14.22 11.84 -3.84
CA TRP A 248 -13.45 11.42 -2.69
C TRP A 248 -12.15 10.70 -3.06
N LEU A 249 -12.02 10.25 -4.31
CA LEU A 249 -10.92 9.43 -4.74
C LEU A 249 -9.98 10.20 -5.65
N SER A 250 -8.69 9.91 -5.52
CA SER A 250 -7.65 10.41 -6.42
C SER A 250 -6.58 9.34 -6.59
N ALA A 251 -5.89 9.33 -7.72
CA ALA A 251 -4.76 8.45 -7.95
C ALA A 251 -3.57 9.20 -8.54
N VAL A 252 -2.39 8.86 -8.06
CA VAL A 252 -1.11 9.25 -8.64
C VAL A 252 -0.40 8.00 -9.10
N VAL A 253 -0.08 7.94 -10.39
CA VAL A 253 0.63 6.81 -10.99
C VAL A 253 2.01 7.29 -11.41
N THR A 254 3.06 6.66 -10.87
CA THR A 254 4.45 6.88 -11.30
C THR A 254 4.80 5.89 -12.40
N PRO A 255 5.63 6.26 -13.40
CA PRO A 255 6.04 5.33 -14.46
C PRO A 255 6.83 4.13 -13.93
N ARG A 256 7.54 4.32 -12.81
CA ARG A 256 8.37 3.31 -12.14
C ARG A 256 8.26 3.45 -10.63
N GLY A 257 8.41 2.35 -9.93
CA GLY A 257 8.33 2.31 -8.46
C GLY A 257 8.33 0.88 -7.93
N GLY A 258 7.97 -0.08 -8.78
CA GLY A 258 7.69 -1.44 -8.33
C GLY A 258 6.57 -1.47 -7.32
N HIS A 259 6.47 -2.56 -6.55
CA HIS A 259 5.38 -2.69 -5.59
C HIS A 259 5.50 -1.72 -4.40
N LEU A 260 6.64 -1.68 -3.72
CA LEU A 260 6.83 -0.81 -2.54
C LEU A 260 8.15 -0.03 -2.57
N GLY A 261 8.96 -0.22 -3.59
CA GLY A 261 10.31 0.32 -3.63
C GLY A 261 10.33 1.83 -3.83
N PHE A 262 9.66 2.33 -4.86
CA PHE A 262 9.71 3.74 -5.28
C PHE A 262 11.11 4.33 -5.18
N VAL A 263 12.10 3.47 -5.50
CA VAL A 263 13.52 3.79 -5.38
C VAL A 263 13.88 4.86 -6.38
N ASP A 264 14.53 5.91 -5.91
CA ASP A 264 15.04 6.99 -6.72
C ASP A 264 16.49 7.34 -6.36
N GLY A 265 17.15 8.07 -7.24
CA GLY A 265 18.56 8.41 -7.15
C GLY A 265 19.32 7.96 -8.39
N TRP A 266 20.45 8.61 -8.67
CA TRP A 266 21.16 8.40 -9.94
C TRP A 266 22.18 7.24 -9.86
N LEU A 267 22.98 7.16 -8.80
CA LEU A 267 24.04 6.14 -8.63
C LEU A 267 23.85 5.28 -7.38
N TRP A 268 23.40 5.90 -6.29
CA TRP A 268 23.21 5.23 -5.01
C TRP A 268 21.86 5.64 -4.42
N PRO A 269 20.87 4.73 -4.42
CA PRO A 269 19.60 4.98 -3.77
C PRO A 269 19.82 5.30 -2.29
N LYS A 270 19.20 6.38 -1.80
CA LYS A 270 19.25 6.75 -0.38
C LYS A 270 17.83 6.89 0.16
N MET A 271 17.56 6.20 1.25
CA MET A 271 16.32 6.43 2.00
C MET A 271 16.32 7.82 2.65
N PRO A 272 15.18 8.49 2.76
CA PRO A 272 13.85 8.02 2.32
C PRO A 272 13.71 8.09 0.80
N PHE A 273 13.11 7.07 0.19
CA PHE A 273 12.82 7.02 -1.24
C PHE A 273 11.65 7.91 -1.63
N TYR A 274 11.35 8.00 -2.93
CA TYR A 274 10.26 8.85 -3.42
C TYR A 274 8.91 8.54 -2.75
N GLY A 275 8.56 7.27 -2.57
CA GLY A 275 7.28 6.86 -1.98
C GLY A 275 7.09 7.39 -0.55
N GLU A 276 8.11 7.26 0.30
CA GLU A 276 8.03 7.76 1.68
C GLU A 276 8.01 9.29 1.73
N ARG A 277 8.80 9.96 0.88
CA ARG A 277 8.77 11.43 0.81
C ARG A 277 7.43 11.96 0.31
N PHE A 278 6.84 11.29 -0.70
CA PHE A 278 5.50 11.60 -1.19
C PHE A 278 4.45 11.41 -0.09
N ALA A 279 4.47 10.26 0.59
CA ALA A 279 3.55 9.97 1.68
C ALA A 279 3.67 11.00 2.82
N ALA A 280 4.90 11.34 3.23
CA ALA A 280 5.13 12.35 4.27
C ALA A 280 4.66 13.75 3.84
N ALA A 281 4.86 14.13 2.57
CA ALA A 281 4.39 15.40 2.02
C ALA A 281 2.85 15.47 1.98
N TYR A 282 2.20 14.40 1.54
CA TYR A 282 0.74 14.30 1.53
C TYR A 282 0.16 14.39 2.95
N VAL A 283 0.69 13.60 3.89
CA VAL A 283 0.30 13.66 5.31
C VAL A 283 0.50 15.07 5.86
N ARG A 284 1.64 15.72 5.59
CA ARG A 284 1.88 17.13 6.00
C ARG A 284 0.78 18.06 5.52
N GLY A 285 0.35 17.94 4.27
CA GLY A 285 -0.74 18.72 3.71
C GLY A 285 -2.06 18.51 4.46
N LEU A 286 -2.42 17.25 4.72
CA LEU A 286 -3.63 16.90 5.47
C LEU A 286 -3.59 17.42 6.91
N LEU A 287 -2.44 17.28 7.60
CA LEU A 287 -2.27 17.79 8.97
C LEU A 287 -2.34 19.32 9.02
N ALA A 288 -1.80 20.01 8.02
CA ALA A 288 -1.88 21.47 7.94
C ALA A 288 -3.34 21.93 7.77
N LEU A 289 -4.12 21.26 6.93
CA LEU A 289 -5.56 21.51 6.78
C LEU A 289 -6.34 21.23 8.06
N ALA A 290 -6.06 20.10 8.71
CA ALA A 290 -6.73 19.70 9.96
C ALA A 290 -6.42 20.65 11.14
N ARG A 291 -5.23 21.23 11.16
CA ARG A 291 -4.80 22.24 12.18
C ARG A 291 -5.25 23.66 11.84
N GLY A 292 -5.74 23.88 10.62
CA GLY A 292 -6.23 25.18 10.16
C GLY A 292 -7.55 25.59 10.83
N PRO A 293 -8.05 26.78 10.54
CA PRO A 293 -9.24 27.35 11.20
C PRO A 293 -10.53 26.57 10.93
N LEU A 294 -10.61 25.82 9.85
CA LEU A 294 -11.76 24.97 9.52
C LEU A 294 -11.69 23.58 10.17
N GLY A 295 -10.53 23.20 10.74
CA GLY A 295 -10.33 21.89 11.38
C GLY A 295 -10.70 20.70 10.47
N PRO A 296 -11.38 19.67 11.00
CA PRO A 296 -11.79 18.51 10.22
C PRO A 296 -12.64 18.82 8.99
N LYS A 297 -13.42 19.91 9.04
CA LYS A 297 -14.27 20.36 7.91
C LYS A 297 -13.44 20.72 6.69
N ALA A 298 -12.18 21.15 6.86
CA ALA A 298 -11.28 21.45 5.75
C ALA A 298 -10.98 20.20 4.89
N LEU A 299 -10.88 19.02 5.50
CA LEU A 299 -10.66 17.78 4.78
C LEU A 299 -11.89 17.41 3.92
N HIS A 300 -13.11 17.65 4.43
CA HIS A 300 -14.33 17.45 3.67
C HIS A 300 -14.52 18.48 2.54
N SER A 301 -13.98 19.70 2.69
CA SER A 301 -14.07 20.74 1.66
C SER A 301 -13.10 20.54 0.49
N LEU A 302 -12.11 19.66 0.60
CA LEU A 302 -11.24 19.26 -0.52
C LEU A 302 -12.02 18.63 -1.67
N VAL A 303 -13.15 18.04 -1.36
CA VAL A 303 -14.00 17.28 -2.25
C VAL A 303 -14.74 18.15 -3.27
N HIS A 304 -15.21 19.31 -2.88
CA HIS A 304 -16.05 20.17 -3.74
C HIS A 304 -15.29 20.98 -4.79
N ARG A 305 -13.96 21.09 -4.68
CA ARG A 305 -13.14 21.87 -5.62
C ARG A 305 -12.64 21.09 -6.83
N SER A 306 -12.72 19.76 -6.79
CA SER A 306 -12.15 18.89 -7.82
C SER A 306 -13.09 18.65 -9.00
N THR A 307 -14.40 18.85 -8.85
CA THR A 307 -15.38 18.52 -9.91
C THR A 307 -15.36 19.46 -11.11
N ASP A 308 -14.86 20.68 -10.95
CA ASP A 308 -14.86 21.69 -12.03
C ASP A 308 -13.59 21.65 -12.92
N SER A 309 -12.58 20.86 -12.56
CA SER A 309 -11.29 20.81 -13.27
C SER A 309 -10.93 19.45 -13.86
N LEU A 310 -11.80 18.46 -13.80
CA LEU A 310 -11.52 17.10 -14.25
C LEU A 310 -11.86 16.87 -15.72
N SER A 311 -11.02 17.35 -16.59
CA SER A 311 -10.85 16.86 -17.95
C SER A 311 -9.40 17.14 -18.34
N PRO A 312 -8.58 16.20 -18.59
CA PRO A 312 -8.49 15.14 -19.60
C PRO A 312 -7.56 13.96 -19.22
N TYR A 313 -7.81 13.23 -18.14
CA TYR A 313 -6.90 12.18 -17.66
C TYR A 313 -7.05 10.80 -18.35
N GLN A 314 -8.20 10.50 -18.93
CA GLN A 314 -8.41 9.23 -19.64
C GLN A 314 -7.36 8.97 -20.74
N PRO A 315 -7.00 9.93 -21.60
CA PRO A 315 -5.98 9.72 -22.61
C PRO A 315 -4.56 9.45 -22.06
N ALA A 316 -4.27 9.93 -20.84
CA ALA A 316 -2.96 9.76 -20.23
C ALA A 316 -2.78 8.35 -19.63
N VAL A 317 -3.82 7.81 -19.01
CA VAL A 317 -3.80 6.42 -18.47
C VAL A 317 -3.81 5.42 -19.60
N GLU A 318 -4.65 5.59 -20.63
CA GLU A 318 -4.66 4.75 -21.83
C GLU A 318 -3.30 4.76 -22.55
N LYS A 319 -2.65 5.92 -22.65
CA LYS A 319 -1.30 6.05 -23.23
C LYS A 319 -0.22 5.41 -22.35
N LEU A 320 -0.32 5.53 -21.03
CA LEU A 320 0.59 4.84 -20.10
C LEU A 320 0.41 3.33 -20.18
N THR A 321 -0.82 2.85 -20.24
CA THR A 321 -1.15 1.42 -20.39
C THR A 321 -0.65 0.90 -21.74
N ALA A 322 -0.90 1.62 -22.82
CA ALA A 322 -0.43 1.25 -24.15
C ALA A 322 1.11 1.24 -24.25
N SER A 323 1.79 2.21 -23.65
CA SER A 323 3.26 2.25 -23.62
C SER A 323 3.88 1.14 -22.77
N TYR A 324 3.17 0.68 -21.75
CA TYR A 324 3.59 -0.42 -20.89
C TYR A 324 3.39 -1.77 -21.55
N THR A 325 2.25 -1.99 -22.22
CA THR A 325 1.97 -3.21 -22.99
C THR A 325 3.00 -3.41 -24.11
N MET A 326 3.39 -2.33 -24.80
CA MET A 326 4.43 -2.37 -25.84
C MET A 326 5.85 -2.65 -25.32
N SER A 327 6.05 -2.65 -24.01
CA SER A 327 7.36 -2.91 -23.37
C SER A 327 7.52 -4.38 -22.92
N ARG A 328 6.53 -5.24 -23.08
CA ARG A 328 6.66 -6.67 -22.75
C ARG A 328 7.60 -7.35 -23.75
N PRO A 329 8.49 -8.25 -23.28
CA PRO A 329 9.45 -8.95 -24.16
C PRO A 329 8.81 -9.72 -25.33
N GLU A 330 7.55 -10.15 -25.14
CA GLU A 330 6.79 -10.92 -26.12
C GLU A 330 6.35 -10.11 -27.34
N ASP A 331 6.25 -8.79 -27.19
CA ASP A 331 5.84 -7.88 -28.28
C ASP A 331 7.02 -7.31 -29.07
N ARG A 332 8.28 -7.63 -28.71
CA ARG A 332 9.47 -7.11 -29.36
C ARG A 332 9.79 -7.72 -30.74
N GLU A 333 9.21 -8.86 -31.07
CA GLU A 333 9.45 -9.50 -32.38
C GLU A 333 8.63 -8.92 -33.55
N VAL A 334 7.61 -8.09 -33.27
CA VAL A 334 6.73 -7.56 -34.32
C VAL A 334 7.01 -6.10 -34.67
N ALA A 335 7.80 -5.38 -33.86
CA ALA A 335 7.99 -3.94 -34.01
C ALA A 335 9.38 -3.54 -34.55
N THR A 336 9.87 -4.20 -35.60
CA THR A 336 11.04 -3.74 -36.35
C THR A 336 10.62 -3.01 -37.60
N ALA A 337 10.11 -1.81 -37.53
CA ALA A 337 10.17 -0.76 -38.54
C ALA A 337 9.20 0.40 -38.26
N GLU A 338 9.49 1.27 -37.31
CA GLU A 338 9.07 2.68 -37.45
C GLU A 338 9.88 3.55 -36.48
N LYS A 339 10.50 4.60 -37.01
CA LYS A 339 11.19 5.62 -36.22
C LYS A 339 10.16 6.41 -35.40
N PRO A 340 10.42 6.74 -34.12
CA PRO A 340 9.47 7.47 -33.29
C PRO A 340 9.16 8.84 -33.90
N SER A 341 7.88 9.13 -34.10
CA SER A 341 7.37 10.39 -34.60
C SER A 341 7.68 11.54 -33.62
N ARG A 342 7.75 12.79 -34.16
CA ARG A 342 7.93 14.02 -33.35
C ARG A 342 6.89 14.16 -32.22
N GLU A 343 5.77 13.55 -32.34
CA GLU A 343 4.66 13.55 -31.37
C GLU A 343 4.98 12.72 -30.11
N ASN A 344 5.72 11.61 -30.27
CA ASN A 344 6.16 10.77 -29.15
C ASN A 344 7.20 11.49 -28.27
N LYS A 345 8.03 12.35 -28.87
CA LYS A 345 9.00 13.18 -28.15
C LYS A 345 8.30 14.27 -27.32
N ARG A 346 7.27 14.90 -27.88
CA ARG A 346 6.47 15.94 -27.23
C ARG A 346 5.66 15.36 -26.04
N ASN A 347 5.15 14.14 -26.16
CA ASN A 347 4.42 13.46 -25.09
C ASN A 347 5.35 13.01 -23.94
N GLN A 348 6.60 12.60 -24.26
CA GLN A 348 7.63 12.35 -23.23
C GLN A 348 8.02 13.64 -22.49
N ASP A 349 8.04 14.77 -23.16
CA ASP A 349 8.35 16.06 -22.55
C ASP A 349 7.19 16.57 -21.66
N ILE A 350 5.93 16.27 -22.02
CA ILE A 350 4.76 16.56 -21.17
C ILE A 350 4.75 15.68 -19.92
N ILE A 351 5.06 14.39 -20.04
CA ILE A 351 5.22 13.49 -18.90
C ILE A 351 6.38 13.93 -18.01
N ARG A 352 7.50 14.36 -18.60
CA ARG A 352 8.62 14.96 -17.86
C ARG A 352 8.23 16.26 -17.17
N ALA A 353 7.47 17.14 -17.80
CA ALA A 353 7.02 18.41 -17.20
C ALA A 353 6.08 18.19 -16.00
N MET A 354 5.21 17.17 -16.04
CA MET A 354 4.34 16.80 -14.89
C MET A 354 5.11 16.16 -13.73
N VAL A 355 6.25 15.51 -14.02
CA VAL A 355 7.13 14.88 -13.01
C VAL A 355 8.17 15.87 -12.45
N THR A 356 8.51 16.97 -13.15
CA THR A 356 9.63 17.86 -12.84
C THR A 356 9.28 19.13 -12.10
N THR A 357 8.08 19.35 -11.62
CA THR A 357 7.74 20.58 -10.88
C THR A 357 8.30 20.68 -9.47
N HIS A 358 9.18 19.78 -9.01
CA HIS A 358 9.92 19.97 -7.75
C HIS A 358 11.32 19.34 -7.79
N THR A 359 12.25 20.00 -8.46
CA THR A 359 13.68 19.81 -8.19
C THR A 359 14.27 21.16 -7.76
N PRO A 360 14.90 21.26 -6.57
CA PRO A 360 15.57 22.50 -6.17
C PRO A 360 16.85 22.72 -6.98
N PRO A 361 17.24 23.96 -7.30
CA PRO A 361 18.46 24.26 -8.04
C PRO A 361 19.70 24.17 -7.13
N GLY A 362 20.80 23.60 -7.67
CA GLY A 362 22.15 23.80 -7.18
C GLY A 362 22.87 22.56 -6.68
N ALA A 363 23.59 21.88 -7.55
CA ALA A 363 24.70 21.00 -7.16
C ALA A 363 25.96 21.45 -7.93
N VAL A 364 26.88 22.04 -7.19
CA VAL A 364 28.25 22.40 -7.62
C VAL A 364 29.07 21.11 -7.70
N LYS A 365 29.83 20.99 -8.79
CA LYS A 365 30.81 19.92 -9.01
C LYS A 365 31.99 20.05 -8.05
N HIS A 366 32.35 18.98 -7.35
CA HIS A 366 33.73 18.75 -6.92
C HIS A 366 34.15 17.30 -7.13
N SER A 367 35.40 17.19 -7.59
CA SER A 367 36.13 16.05 -8.11
C SER A 367 36.82 15.27 -6.97
N THR A 368 37.07 13.98 -7.26
CA THR A 368 38.21 13.10 -6.94
C THR A 368 38.25 12.29 -5.64
N ALA A 369 38.61 11.03 -5.91
CA ALA A 369 39.45 10.05 -5.20
C ALA A 369 38.76 8.98 -4.34
N ALA A 370 38.88 7.74 -4.82
CA ALA A 370 38.76 6.51 -4.03
C ALA A 370 39.98 6.36 -3.10
N PRO A 371 39.87 5.56 -2.01
CA PRO A 371 40.23 4.14 -2.16
C PRO A 371 39.53 3.10 -1.24
N ALA A 372 39.65 1.84 -1.71
CA ALA A 372 39.90 0.58 -0.98
C ALA A 372 38.87 -0.05 -0.03
N ARG A 373 38.53 -1.26 -0.41
CA ARG A 373 37.96 -2.46 0.18
C ARG A 373 38.18 -2.67 1.68
N THR A 374 37.13 -3.15 2.36
CA THR A 374 37.12 -4.40 3.12
C THR A 374 35.68 -4.90 3.25
N GLY A 375 35.49 -6.21 3.06
CA GLY A 375 34.22 -6.89 3.07
C GLY A 375 33.75 -7.23 4.48
N HIS A 376 32.46 -7.41 4.60
CA HIS A 376 31.82 -8.57 5.26
C HIS A 376 30.32 -8.48 4.99
N GLY A 377 29.76 -9.60 4.59
CA GLY A 377 28.40 -9.73 4.15
C GLY A 377 27.38 -9.67 5.30
N ALA A 378 26.25 -9.14 4.93
CA ALA A 378 24.99 -9.48 5.56
C ALA A 378 23.90 -9.32 4.51
N CYS A 379 23.22 -10.40 4.26
CA CYS A 379 22.05 -10.54 3.40
C CYS A 379 20.94 -9.58 3.88
N ALA A 380 20.70 -8.50 3.16
CA ALA A 380 19.52 -7.67 3.34
C ALA A 380 18.68 -7.80 2.08
N ALA A 381 17.58 -8.51 2.24
CA ALA A 381 16.61 -8.81 1.22
C ALA A 381 15.97 -7.56 0.65
N ALA A 382 15.83 -7.57 -0.64
CA ALA A 382 15.02 -6.67 -1.42
C ALA A 382 13.55 -6.75 -1.01
N TYR A 383 12.98 -5.62 -0.63
CA TYR A 383 11.60 -5.20 -0.87
C TYR A 383 11.52 -3.69 -0.78
#